data_071fc42df9b0d974f769947d613f6f49
#
_entry.id   071fc42df9b0d974f769947d613f6f49
#
_cell.length_a   1.000
_cell.length_b   1.000
_cell.length_c   1.000
_cell.angle_alpha   90.00
_cell.angle_beta   90.00
_cell.angle_gamma   90.00
#
_symmetry.space_group_name_H-M   'P 1'
#
loop_
_entity.id
_entity.type
_entity.pdbx_description
1 polymer ?
#
loop_
_entity_poly.entity_id
_entity_poly.type
_entity_poly.pdbx_seq_one_letter_code
_entity_poly.pdbx_strand_id
1 'polypeptide(L)'
;MTILTSILFDWLTSWGLNPGTANMVQRILVISLILVISFALDFLCKRILAPLIKKITVHTQTKWDDYLLNDDVLSKMCHLIPPVVAYALMSLAFSREQALLDVVFKVCWTYNVIAAVRLVFAILNSVYTISSEHDDYKHRSLKGFYQMLKLIVVCIAAIIIVSELIGKSPIVILTGLGAGTAILMLVFQDSIKGLVAGIQLTANDMLRPGDWITVPKYGADGDVMEVSLTTVKVRNWDKTITTVPPYALVNDSFQNWRGMFEIGGRR
;
A
#
# COMPACT_ATOMS: atom_id res chain seq x y z
N MET A 1 24.60 -11.87 -30.50
CA MET A 1 25.15 -12.08 -29.14
C MET A 1 25.57 -13.51 -28.88
N THR A 2 24.92 -14.51 -29.43
CA THR A 2 25.41 -15.90 -29.47
C THR A 2 26.81 -16.04 -30.07
N ILE A 3 27.18 -15.15 -31.01
CA ILE A 3 28.53 -15.10 -31.62
C ILE A 3 29.56 -14.59 -30.61
N LEU A 4 29.25 -13.63 -29.80
CA LEU A 4 30.13 -13.06 -28.79
C LEU A 4 30.41 -14.06 -27.65
N THR A 5 29.35 -14.81 -27.25
CA THR A 5 29.52 -15.87 -26.26
C THR A 5 30.35 -17.04 -26.78
N SER A 6 30.21 -17.43 -28.06
CA SER A 6 31.05 -18.49 -28.66
C SER A 6 32.51 -18.04 -28.78
N ILE A 7 32.78 -16.82 -29.24
CA ILE A 7 34.15 -16.28 -29.33
C ILE A 7 34.83 -16.23 -27.96
N LEU A 8 34.12 -15.80 -26.92
CA LEU A 8 34.64 -15.78 -25.54
C LEU A 8 34.94 -17.21 -25.03
N PHE A 9 34.07 -18.16 -25.35
CA PHE A 9 34.28 -19.55 -24.98
C PHE A 9 35.53 -20.14 -25.64
N ASP A 10 35.68 -19.95 -26.97
CA ASP A 10 36.81 -20.43 -27.73
C ASP A 10 38.13 -19.75 -27.25
N TRP A 11 38.07 -18.50 -26.88
CA TRP A 11 39.22 -17.77 -26.34
C TRP A 11 39.62 -18.29 -24.95
N LEU A 12 38.65 -18.55 -24.04
CA LEU A 12 38.90 -19.12 -22.72
C LEU A 12 39.44 -20.55 -22.79
N THR A 13 38.96 -21.38 -23.72
CA THR A 13 39.45 -22.73 -23.93
C THR A 13 40.84 -22.74 -24.54
N SER A 14 41.22 -21.78 -25.40
CA SER A 14 42.57 -21.61 -25.93
C SER A 14 43.61 -21.28 -24.85
N TRP A 15 43.19 -20.75 -23.69
CA TRP A 15 44.04 -20.50 -22.52
C TRP A 15 44.20 -21.73 -21.61
N GLY A 16 43.69 -22.90 -22.02
CA GLY A 16 43.86 -24.17 -21.30
C GLY A 16 42.88 -24.39 -20.14
N LEU A 17 41.79 -23.62 -20.08
CA LEU A 17 40.72 -23.83 -19.08
C LEU A 17 39.88 -25.07 -19.48
N ASN A 18 39.53 -25.88 -18.48
CA ASN A 18 38.59 -26.98 -18.67
C ASN A 18 37.25 -26.45 -19.21
N PRO A 19 36.54 -27.15 -20.11
CA PRO A 19 35.28 -26.69 -20.70
C PRO A 19 34.21 -26.31 -19.67
N GLY A 20 34.18 -26.97 -18.51
CA GLY A 20 33.26 -26.65 -17.44
C GLY A 20 33.58 -25.33 -16.74
N THR A 21 34.87 -25.08 -16.46
CA THR A 21 35.33 -23.81 -15.86
C THR A 21 35.26 -22.66 -16.85
N ALA A 22 35.55 -22.92 -18.14
CA ALA A 22 35.42 -21.92 -19.20
C ALA A 22 33.97 -21.42 -19.35
N ASN A 23 32.98 -22.31 -19.29
CA ASN A 23 31.57 -21.95 -19.32
C ASN A 23 31.17 -21.10 -18.10
N MET A 24 31.62 -21.42 -16.88
CA MET A 24 31.33 -20.60 -15.68
C MET A 24 31.95 -19.22 -15.79
N VAL A 25 33.22 -19.13 -16.16
CA VAL A 25 33.91 -17.84 -16.29
C VAL A 25 33.27 -16.96 -17.37
N GLN A 26 32.95 -17.57 -18.53
CA GLN A 26 32.22 -16.89 -19.59
C GLN A 26 30.90 -16.29 -19.13
N ARG A 27 30.09 -17.07 -18.40
CA ARG A 27 28.81 -16.58 -17.86
C ARG A 27 29.00 -15.38 -16.93
N ILE A 28 29.95 -15.50 -16.00
CA ILE A 28 30.25 -14.41 -15.05
C ILE A 28 30.72 -13.16 -15.80
N LEU A 29 31.57 -13.31 -16.81
CA LEU A 29 32.07 -12.19 -17.61
C LEU A 29 30.93 -11.50 -18.40
N VAL A 30 30.06 -12.28 -19.04
CA VAL A 30 28.93 -11.72 -19.79
C VAL A 30 27.93 -11.04 -18.87
N ILE A 31 27.59 -11.63 -17.72
CA ILE A 31 26.72 -11.01 -16.72
C ILE A 31 27.32 -9.71 -16.19
N SER A 32 28.62 -9.73 -15.83
CA SER A 32 29.34 -8.55 -15.37
C SER A 32 29.35 -7.44 -16.43
N LEU A 33 29.57 -7.78 -17.70
CA LEU A 33 29.55 -6.82 -18.80
C LEU A 33 28.15 -6.20 -18.98
N ILE A 34 27.09 -7.01 -18.92
CA ILE A 34 25.70 -6.53 -19.01
C ILE A 34 25.38 -5.57 -17.86
N LEU A 35 25.80 -5.89 -16.63
CA LEU A 35 25.62 -5.01 -15.49
C LEU A 35 26.36 -3.69 -15.65
N VAL A 36 27.60 -3.73 -16.14
CA VAL A 36 28.40 -2.52 -16.42
C VAL A 36 27.73 -1.65 -17.48
N ILE A 37 27.24 -2.26 -18.58
CA ILE A 37 26.53 -1.53 -19.65
C ILE A 37 25.23 -0.92 -19.08
N SER A 38 24.46 -1.66 -18.30
CA SER A 38 23.21 -1.17 -17.70
C SER A 38 23.46 0.01 -16.75
N PHE A 39 24.52 -0.07 -15.95
CA PHE A 39 24.91 1.02 -15.05
C PHE A 39 25.47 2.24 -15.79
N ALA A 40 26.25 2.02 -16.85
CA ALA A 40 26.74 3.09 -17.72
C ALA A 40 25.58 3.82 -18.42
N LEU A 41 24.54 3.10 -18.84
CA LEU A 41 23.35 3.69 -19.42
C LEU A 41 22.54 4.51 -18.40
N ASP A 42 22.43 4.06 -17.14
CA ASP A 42 21.83 4.86 -16.08
C ASP A 42 22.57 6.19 -15.88
N PHE A 43 23.90 6.10 -15.79
CA PHE A 43 24.75 7.27 -15.64
C PHE A 43 24.62 8.24 -16.83
N LEU A 44 24.61 7.69 -18.05
CA LEU A 44 24.46 8.46 -19.29
C LEU A 44 23.07 9.11 -19.38
N CYS A 45 22.03 8.38 -19.00
CA CYS A 45 20.65 8.87 -18.95
C CYS A 45 20.55 10.07 -18.00
N LYS A 46 21.08 9.97 -16.79
CA LYS A 46 21.09 11.07 -15.82
C LYS A 46 21.90 12.27 -16.31
N ARG A 47 23.02 12.04 -17.00
CA ARG A 47 23.92 13.11 -17.42
C ARG A 47 23.49 13.80 -18.71
N ILE A 48 22.74 13.12 -19.59
CA ILE A 48 22.33 13.66 -20.91
C ILE A 48 20.83 13.91 -20.95
N LEU A 49 19.98 12.92 -20.63
CA LEU A 49 18.54 13.04 -20.78
C LEU A 49 17.91 13.98 -19.74
N ALA A 50 18.34 13.90 -18.49
CA ALA A 50 17.80 14.76 -17.45
C ALA A 50 18.01 16.27 -17.76
N PRO A 51 19.24 16.75 -18.08
CA PRO A 51 19.43 18.15 -18.42
C PRO A 51 18.79 18.54 -19.78
N LEU A 52 18.68 17.61 -20.73
CA LEU A 52 18.01 17.85 -22.01
C LEU A 52 16.52 18.12 -21.82
N ILE A 53 15.85 17.28 -21.02
CA ILE A 53 14.42 17.44 -20.67
C ILE A 53 14.23 18.76 -19.93
N LYS A 54 15.10 19.06 -18.97
CA LYS A 54 15.06 20.32 -18.22
C LYS A 54 15.24 21.56 -19.12
N LYS A 55 16.07 21.47 -20.15
CA LYS A 55 16.26 22.57 -21.12
C LYS A 55 15.01 22.79 -21.99
N ILE A 56 14.25 21.75 -22.26
CA ILE A 56 12.99 21.85 -23.01
C ILE A 56 11.89 22.45 -22.13
N THR A 57 11.81 22.07 -20.84
CA THR A 57 10.80 22.55 -19.90
C THR A 57 10.95 24.04 -19.57
N VAL A 58 12.17 24.56 -19.47
CA VAL A 58 12.44 26.00 -19.24
C VAL A 58 11.83 26.89 -20.35
N HIS A 59 11.50 26.34 -21.51
CA HIS A 59 10.84 27.07 -22.60
C HIS A 59 9.31 27.09 -22.48
N THR A 60 8.73 26.36 -21.55
CA THR A 60 7.28 26.29 -21.34
C THR A 60 6.87 27.29 -20.26
N GLN A 61 5.85 28.12 -20.52
CA GLN A 61 5.42 29.21 -19.61
C GLN A 61 4.69 28.73 -18.35
N THR A 62 4.62 27.43 -18.11
CA THR A 62 3.84 26.83 -17.01
C THR A 62 4.74 26.44 -15.85
N LYS A 63 4.55 27.07 -14.68
CA LYS A 63 5.26 26.74 -13.43
C LYS A 63 5.12 25.27 -12.96
N TRP A 64 4.07 24.56 -13.42
CA TRP A 64 3.83 23.16 -13.08
C TRP A 64 4.88 22.21 -13.65
N ASP A 65 5.44 22.52 -14.82
CA ASP A 65 6.45 21.69 -15.47
C ASP A 65 7.77 21.69 -14.69
N ASP A 66 8.14 22.82 -14.08
CA ASP A 66 9.36 22.94 -13.30
C ASP A 66 9.34 22.11 -12.01
N TYR A 67 8.17 21.96 -11.40
CA TYR A 67 7.99 21.15 -10.19
C TYR A 67 7.84 19.66 -10.47
N LEU A 68 7.10 19.29 -11.54
CA LEU A 68 6.85 17.89 -11.91
C LEU A 68 8.09 17.24 -12.54
N LEU A 69 8.94 18.00 -13.23
CA LEU A 69 10.17 17.53 -13.84
C LEU A 69 11.42 17.98 -13.06
N ASN A 70 11.30 18.02 -11.73
CA ASN A 70 12.40 18.26 -10.81
C ASN A 70 13.52 17.21 -11.01
N ASP A 71 14.76 17.58 -10.71
CA ASP A 71 15.95 16.72 -10.81
C ASP A 71 15.75 15.36 -10.07
N ASP A 72 14.98 15.34 -8.97
CA ASP A 72 14.65 14.13 -8.21
C ASP A 72 13.75 13.18 -9.03
N VAL A 73 12.71 13.70 -9.68
CA VAL A 73 11.80 12.91 -10.53
C VAL A 73 12.53 12.38 -11.76
N LEU A 74 13.28 13.24 -12.44
CA LEU A 74 14.06 12.87 -13.64
C LEU A 74 15.11 11.80 -13.33
N SER A 75 15.81 11.93 -12.20
CA SER A 75 16.77 10.92 -11.75
C SER A 75 16.10 9.57 -11.49
N LYS A 76 14.91 9.56 -10.90
CA LYS A 76 14.13 8.31 -10.61
C LYS A 76 13.55 7.71 -11.89
N MET A 77 13.17 8.50 -12.88
CA MET A 77 12.78 8.00 -14.20
C MET A 77 13.92 7.23 -14.88
N CYS A 78 15.15 7.76 -14.81
CA CYS A 78 16.32 7.09 -15.39
C CYS A 78 16.58 5.71 -14.76
N HIS A 79 16.28 5.51 -13.48
CA HIS A 79 16.45 4.21 -12.81
C HIS A 79 15.54 3.07 -13.31
N LEU A 80 14.51 3.39 -14.12
CA LEU A 80 13.67 2.36 -14.75
C LEU A 80 14.35 1.69 -15.96
N ILE A 81 15.35 2.35 -16.56
CA ILE A 81 15.99 1.89 -17.79
C ILE A 81 16.95 0.71 -17.56
N PRO A 82 17.84 0.71 -16.54
CA PRO A 82 18.86 -0.31 -16.35
C PRO A 82 18.33 -1.74 -16.28
N PRO A 83 17.28 -2.06 -15.49
CA PRO A 83 16.80 -3.44 -15.40
C PRO A 83 16.12 -3.91 -16.68
N VAL A 84 15.49 -3.01 -17.44
CA VAL A 84 14.89 -3.35 -18.74
C VAL A 84 16.00 -3.71 -19.74
N VAL A 85 17.06 -2.90 -19.78
CA VAL A 85 18.21 -3.17 -20.63
C VAL A 85 18.96 -4.43 -20.19
N ALA A 86 19.14 -4.60 -18.88
CA ALA A 86 19.79 -5.81 -18.34
C ALA A 86 19.04 -7.08 -18.76
N TYR A 87 17.71 -7.08 -18.61
CA TYR A 87 16.89 -8.22 -19.04
C TYR A 87 16.96 -8.45 -20.55
N ALA A 88 16.83 -7.39 -21.36
CA ALA A 88 16.93 -7.51 -22.81
C ALA A 88 18.26 -8.08 -23.28
N LEU A 89 19.38 -7.62 -22.71
CA LEU A 89 20.71 -8.12 -23.03
C LEU A 89 20.92 -9.55 -22.54
N MET A 90 20.39 -9.88 -21.34
CA MET A 90 20.43 -11.26 -20.81
C MET A 90 19.66 -12.24 -21.71
N SER A 91 18.45 -11.85 -22.14
CA SER A 91 17.63 -12.71 -23.02
C SER A 91 18.32 -12.96 -24.36
N LEU A 92 19.09 -12.01 -24.89
CA LEU A 92 19.88 -12.15 -26.09
C LEU A 92 21.12 -13.01 -25.88
N ALA A 93 21.74 -12.96 -24.70
CA ALA A 93 22.96 -13.70 -24.38
C ALA A 93 22.68 -15.16 -24.01
N PHE A 94 21.60 -15.43 -23.27
CA PHE A 94 21.29 -16.73 -22.66
C PHE A 94 19.93 -17.28 -23.12
N SER A 95 19.55 -17.06 -24.37
CA SER A 95 18.25 -17.44 -24.95
C SER A 95 17.85 -18.92 -24.75
N ARG A 96 18.81 -19.82 -24.51
CA ARG A 96 18.58 -21.25 -24.27
C ARG A 96 18.42 -21.65 -22.81
N GLU A 97 18.66 -20.73 -21.87
CA GLU A 97 18.64 -21.00 -20.43
C GLU A 97 17.41 -20.39 -19.76
N GLN A 98 16.23 -20.97 -20.00
CA GLN A 98 14.95 -20.47 -19.54
C GLN A 98 14.91 -20.25 -18.01
N ALA A 99 15.44 -21.21 -17.24
CA ALA A 99 15.43 -21.10 -15.77
C ALA A 99 16.23 -19.89 -15.25
N LEU A 100 17.37 -19.57 -15.89
CA LEU A 100 18.17 -18.40 -15.55
C LEU A 100 17.42 -17.11 -15.93
N LEU A 101 16.82 -17.10 -17.13
CA LEU A 101 16.06 -15.95 -17.61
C LEU A 101 14.84 -15.65 -16.73
N ASP A 102 14.14 -16.67 -16.23
CA ASP A 102 13.00 -16.49 -15.34
C ASP A 102 13.41 -15.83 -14.01
N VAL A 103 14.55 -16.25 -13.45
CA VAL A 103 15.07 -15.62 -12.22
C VAL A 103 15.48 -14.17 -12.49
N VAL A 104 16.23 -13.93 -13.57
CA VAL A 104 16.64 -12.57 -13.95
C VAL A 104 15.43 -11.67 -14.21
N PHE A 105 14.42 -12.19 -14.91
CA PHE A 105 13.18 -11.47 -15.16
C PHE A 105 12.51 -11.06 -13.85
N LYS A 106 12.31 -11.98 -12.91
CA LYS A 106 11.69 -11.69 -11.60
C LYS A 106 12.47 -10.64 -10.81
N VAL A 107 13.81 -10.72 -10.82
CA VAL A 107 14.66 -9.73 -10.15
C VAL A 107 14.56 -8.35 -10.81
N CYS A 108 14.69 -8.28 -12.13
CA CYS A 108 14.58 -7.04 -12.89
C CYS A 108 13.18 -6.42 -12.76
N TRP A 109 12.13 -7.24 -12.79
CA TRP A 109 10.75 -6.82 -12.62
C TRP A 109 10.50 -6.25 -11.23
N THR A 110 10.94 -6.98 -10.19
CA THR A 110 10.84 -6.50 -8.80
C THR A 110 11.54 -5.16 -8.61
N TYR A 111 12.75 -5.02 -9.15
CA TYR A 111 13.48 -3.75 -9.12
C TYR A 111 12.71 -2.64 -9.83
N ASN A 112 12.14 -2.92 -11.02
CA ASN A 112 11.34 -1.94 -11.76
C ASN A 112 10.10 -1.49 -10.99
N VAL A 113 9.40 -2.40 -10.33
CA VAL A 113 8.25 -2.04 -9.48
C VAL A 113 8.69 -1.13 -8.33
N ILE A 114 9.81 -1.45 -7.66
CA ILE A 114 10.35 -0.60 -6.60
C ILE A 114 10.77 0.78 -7.14
N ALA A 115 11.42 0.82 -8.30
CA ALA A 115 11.82 2.07 -8.95
C ALA A 115 10.60 2.92 -9.35
N ALA A 116 9.53 2.27 -9.86
CA ALA A 116 8.27 2.94 -10.17
C ALA A 116 7.59 3.52 -8.93
N VAL A 117 7.58 2.81 -7.79
CA VAL A 117 7.10 3.34 -6.51
C VAL A 117 7.88 4.58 -6.08
N ARG A 118 9.22 4.52 -6.18
CA ARG A 118 10.08 5.67 -5.86
C ARG A 118 9.81 6.86 -6.77
N LEU A 119 9.54 6.61 -8.06
CA LEU A 119 9.14 7.67 -9.00
C LEU A 119 7.79 8.28 -8.62
N VAL A 120 6.78 7.44 -8.34
CA VAL A 120 5.46 7.94 -7.90
C VAL A 120 5.58 8.74 -6.60
N PHE A 121 6.43 8.31 -5.66
CA PHE A 121 6.69 9.07 -4.43
C PHE A 121 7.34 10.43 -4.69
N ALA A 122 8.26 10.51 -5.66
CA ALA A 122 8.86 11.78 -6.07
C ALA A 122 7.80 12.72 -6.65
N ILE A 123 6.96 12.21 -7.55
CA ILE A 123 5.85 12.99 -8.13
C ILE A 123 4.88 13.47 -7.04
N LEU A 124 4.46 12.59 -6.13
CA LEU A 124 3.58 12.97 -5.02
C LEU A 124 4.21 14.02 -4.11
N ASN A 125 5.53 13.93 -3.86
CA ASN A 125 6.25 14.95 -3.09
C ASN A 125 6.28 16.30 -3.83
N SER A 126 6.53 16.29 -5.14
CA SER A 126 6.53 17.51 -5.96
C SER A 126 5.15 18.16 -5.96
N VAL A 127 4.09 17.39 -6.14
CA VAL A 127 2.70 17.89 -6.08
C VAL A 127 2.36 18.43 -4.68
N TYR A 128 2.81 17.76 -3.62
CA TYR A 128 2.64 18.25 -2.25
C TYR A 128 3.33 19.61 -2.04
N THR A 129 4.56 19.76 -2.53
CA THR A 129 5.31 21.03 -2.43
C THR A 129 4.56 22.17 -3.12
N ILE A 130 4.07 21.94 -4.35
CA ILE A 130 3.26 22.93 -5.09
C ILE A 130 2.01 23.32 -4.29
N SER A 131 1.29 22.30 -3.77
CA SER A 131 0.05 22.53 -3.02
C SER A 131 0.28 23.27 -1.70
N SER A 132 1.48 23.13 -1.10
CA SER A 132 1.81 23.79 0.17
C SER A 132 2.30 25.24 0.00
N GLU A 133 2.76 25.61 -1.19
CA GLU A 133 3.20 26.98 -1.50
C GLU A 133 2.05 27.92 -1.85
N HIS A 134 0.85 27.42 -2.22
CA HIS A 134 -0.33 28.23 -2.43
C HIS A 134 -0.94 28.66 -1.08
N ASP A 135 -1.08 29.95 -0.86
CA ASP A 135 -1.57 30.54 0.42
C ASP A 135 -2.92 30.02 0.90
N ASP A 136 -3.82 29.66 -0.01
CA ASP A 136 -5.14 29.13 0.29
C ASP A 136 -5.12 27.76 1.01
N TYR A 137 -4.02 26.99 0.93
CA TYR A 137 -3.90 25.66 1.50
C TYR A 137 -2.96 25.57 2.72
N LYS A 138 -2.32 26.68 3.13
CA LYS A 138 -1.40 26.73 4.29
C LYS A 138 -2.03 26.25 5.60
N HIS A 139 -3.33 26.37 5.74
CA HIS A 139 -4.08 25.97 6.96
C HIS A 139 -4.67 24.55 6.89
N ARG A 140 -4.54 23.84 5.77
CA ARG A 140 -5.04 22.46 5.64
C ARG A 140 -3.88 21.48 5.70
N SER A 141 -3.92 20.57 6.67
CA SER A 141 -2.94 19.48 6.79
C SER A 141 -3.12 18.44 5.66
N LEU A 142 -2.70 18.79 4.44
CA LEU A 142 -2.72 17.87 3.29
C LEU A 142 -1.71 16.73 3.45
N LYS A 143 -0.76 16.84 4.39
CA LYS A 143 0.28 15.84 4.63
C LYS A 143 -0.28 14.44 4.86
N GLY A 144 -1.35 14.31 5.65
CA GLY A 144 -2.01 13.03 5.92
C GLY A 144 -2.58 12.39 4.65
N PHE A 145 -3.18 13.19 3.77
CA PHE A 145 -3.71 12.72 2.49
C PHE A 145 -2.62 12.14 1.58
N TYR A 146 -1.50 12.85 1.43
CA TYR A 146 -0.36 12.35 0.63
C TYR A 146 0.29 11.11 1.25
N GLN A 147 0.32 10.99 2.59
CA GLN A 147 0.78 9.77 3.26
C GLN A 147 -0.13 8.58 2.97
N MET A 148 -1.46 8.77 2.97
CA MET A 148 -2.41 7.72 2.59
C MET A 148 -2.20 7.27 1.14
N LEU A 149 -2.02 8.19 0.20
CA LEU A 149 -1.74 7.85 -1.20
C LEU A 149 -0.45 7.02 -1.33
N LYS A 150 0.62 7.39 -0.63
CA LYS A 150 1.86 6.61 -0.62
C LYS A 150 1.66 5.21 -0.07
N LEU A 151 0.87 5.06 0.99
CA LEU A 151 0.55 3.75 1.57
C LEU A 151 -0.20 2.87 0.55
N ILE A 152 -1.20 3.42 -0.15
CA ILE A 152 -1.93 2.71 -1.20
C ILE A 152 -0.99 2.24 -2.31
N VAL A 153 -0.08 3.11 -2.77
CA VAL A 153 0.92 2.77 -3.79
C VAL A 153 1.83 1.62 -3.33
N VAL A 154 2.27 1.63 -2.06
CA VAL A 154 3.06 0.52 -1.49
C VAL A 154 2.27 -0.78 -1.45
N CYS A 155 1.00 -0.74 -1.03
CA CYS A 155 0.14 -1.93 -1.00
C CYS A 155 -0.06 -2.53 -2.41
N ILE A 156 -0.30 -1.69 -3.42
CA ILE A 156 -0.43 -2.13 -4.81
C ILE A 156 0.87 -2.75 -5.31
N ALA A 157 2.00 -2.10 -5.05
CA ALA A 157 3.31 -2.61 -5.44
C ALA A 157 3.63 -3.95 -4.77
N ALA A 158 3.32 -4.10 -3.48
CA ALA A 158 3.49 -5.36 -2.76
C ALA A 158 2.69 -6.50 -3.40
N ILE A 159 1.43 -6.24 -3.77
CA ILE A 159 0.59 -7.24 -4.46
C ILE A 159 1.20 -7.63 -5.81
N ILE A 160 1.68 -6.65 -6.60
CA ILE A 160 2.32 -6.89 -7.90
C ILE A 160 3.59 -7.74 -7.73
N ILE A 161 4.45 -7.40 -6.76
CA ILE A 161 5.69 -8.15 -6.50
C ILE A 161 5.38 -9.58 -6.07
N VAL A 162 4.45 -9.74 -5.11
CA VAL A 162 4.07 -11.06 -4.61
C VAL A 162 3.45 -11.91 -5.72
N SER A 163 2.63 -11.31 -6.58
CA SER A 163 2.01 -12.01 -7.70
C SER A 163 3.04 -12.57 -8.68
N GLU A 164 4.06 -11.78 -9.00
CA GLU A 164 5.14 -12.20 -9.89
C GLU A 164 6.00 -13.30 -9.27
N LEU A 165 6.35 -13.17 -7.99
CA LEU A 165 7.14 -14.17 -7.27
C LEU A 165 6.43 -15.54 -7.20
N ILE A 166 5.11 -15.54 -6.98
CA ILE A 166 4.28 -16.75 -6.90
C ILE A 166 3.91 -17.28 -8.31
N GLY A 167 4.03 -16.46 -9.35
CA GLY A 167 3.61 -16.80 -10.70
C GLY A 167 2.09 -16.84 -10.88
N LYS A 168 1.35 -16.00 -10.13
CA LYS A 168 -0.10 -15.85 -10.22
C LYS A 168 -0.45 -14.42 -10.62
N SER A 169 -1.60 -14.22 -11.27
CA SER A 169 -2.04 -12.88 -11.60
C SER A 169 -2.39 -12.07 -10.33
N PRO A 170 -2.16 -10.75 -10.32
CA PRO A 170 -2.52 -9.87 -9.19
C PRO A 170 -3.99 -9.98 -8.79
N ILE A 171 -4.88 -10.22 -9.77
CA ILE A 171 -6.33 -10.39 -9.54
C ILE A 171 -6.62 -11.61 -8.67
N VAL A 172 -5.91 -12.72 -8.89
CA VAL A 172 -6.09 -13.94 -8.07
C VAL A 172 -5.73 -13.68 -6.61
N ILE A 173 -4.63 -12.94 -6.37
CA ILE A 173 -4.21 -12.56 -5.02
C ILE A 173 -5.24 -11.62 -4.38
N LEU A 174 -5.70 -10.60 -5.10
CA LEU A 174 -6.73 -9.68 -4.64
C LEU A 174 -8.04 -10.40 -4.32
N THR A 175 -8.46 -11.34 -5.17
CA THR A 175 -9.68 -12.13 -4.94
C THR A 175 -9.53 -12.98 -3.68
N GLY A 176 -8.39 -13.65 -3.50
CA GLY A 176 -8.11 -14.44 -2.30
C GLY A 176 -8.10 -13.59 -1.02
N LEU A 177 -7.42 -12.42 -1.05
CA LEU A 177 -7.42 -11.46 0.06
C LEU A 177 -8.83 -10.92 0.34
N GLY A 178 -9.60 -10.60 -0.72
CA GLY A 178 -10.97 -10.11 -0.60
C GLY A 178 -11.90 -11.14 0.02
N ALA A 179 -11.84 -12.40 -0.43
CA ALA A 179 -12.62 -13.50 0.15
C ALA A 179 -12.24 -13.74 1.62
N GLY A 180 -10.94 -13.78 1.94
CA GLY A 180 -10.46 -13.90 3.31
C GLY A 180 -10.94 -12.75 4.20
N THR A 181 -10.86 -11.52 3.71
CA THR A 181 -11.35 -10.34 4.43
C THR A 181 -12.86 -10.39 4.66
N ALA A 182 -13.64 -10.86 3.67
CA ALA A 182 -15.09 -11.00 3.82
C ALA A 182 -15.44 -12.01 4.93
N ILE A 183 -14.73 -13.14 5.00
CA ILE A 183 -14.92 -14.14 6.06
C ILE A 183 -14.55 -13.54 7.43
N LEU A 184 -13.41 -12.86 7.53
CA LEU A 184 -13.00 -12.19 8.78
C LEU A 184 -14.02 -11.12 9.20
N MET A 185 -14.51 -10.31 8.24
CA MET A 185 -15.54 -9.31 8.50
C MET A 185 -16.84 -9.94 9.05
N LEU A 186 -17.22 -11.10 8.51
CA LEU A 186 -18.40 -11.85 8.99
C LEU A 186 -18.19 -12.35 10.44
N VAL A 187 -17.00 -12.88 10.74
CA VAL A 187 -16.67 -13.38 12.10
C VAL A 187 -16.66 -12.25 13.12
N PHE A 188 -16.12 -11.08 12.76
CA PHE A 188 -16.03 -9.94 13.67
C PHE A 188 -17.22 -8.98 13.61
N GLN A 189 -18.22 -9.25 12.77
CA GLN A 189 -19.35 -8.34 12.51
C GLN A 189 -20.01 -7.84 13.79
N ASP A 190 -20.35 -8.74 14.71
CA ASP A 190 -21.07 -8.36 15.92
C ASP A 190 -20.19 -7.61 16.91
N SER A 191 -18.90 -7.92 16.97
CA SER A 191 -17.94 -7.18 17.78
C SER A 191 -17.77 -5.73 17.27
N ILE A 192 -17.69 -5.56 15.93
CA ILE A 192 -17.58 -4.23 15.31
C ILE A 192 -18.87 -3.43 15.55
N LYS A 193 -20.04 -4.03 15.36
CA LYS A 193 -21.34 -3.39 15.64
C LYS A 193 -21.44 -2.96 17.09
N GLY A 194 -21.05 -3.84 18.04
CA GLY A 194 -21.04 -3.55 19.46
C GLY A 194 -20.16 -2.36 19.81
N LEU A 195 -18.92 -2.35 19.27
CA LEU A 195 -17.97 -1.26 19.49
C LEU A 195 -18.51 0.10 18.96
N VAL A 196 -18.98 0.11 17.71
CA VAL A 196 -19.53 1.33 17.09
C VAL A 196 -20.73 1.83 17.85
N ALA A 197 -21.65 0.97 18.25
CA ALA A 197 -22.82 1.31 19.02
C ALA A 197 -22.46 1.84 20.43
N GLY A 198 -21.49 1.23 21.11
CA GLY A 198 -21.00 1.70 22.40
C GLY A 198 -20.43 3.13 22.32
N ILE A 199 -19.66 3.40 21.26
CA ILE A 199 -19.15 4.76 20.99
C ILE A 199 -20.31 5.72 20.71
N GLN A 200 -21.32 5.33 19.90
CA GLN A 200 -22.48 6.16 19.58
C GLN A 200 -23.32 6.49 20.82
N LEU A 201 -23.59 5.50 21.68
CA LEU A 201 -24.34 5.70 22.92
C LEU A 201 -23.65 6.74 23.82
N THR A 202 -22.32 6.68 23.92
CA THR A 202 -21.54 7.60 24.76
C THR A 202 -21.37 8.97 24.10
N ALA A 203 -20.99 9.01 22.81
CA ALA A 203 -20.71 10.26 22.10
C ALA A 203 -21.96 11.14 21.92
N ASN A 204 -23.12 10.49 21.70
CA ASN A 204 -24.41 11.19 21.56
C ASN A 204 -25.14 11.38 22.90
N ASP A 205 -24.52 11.00 24.02
CA ASP A 205 -25.12 11.09 25.36
C ASP A 205 -26.49 10.41 25.47
N MET A 206 -26.67 9.32 24.72
CA MET A 206 -27.95 8.59 24.70
C MET A 206 -28.19 7.82 26.00
N LEU A 207 -27.12 7.39 26.68
CA LEU A 207 -27.18 6.56 27.87
C LEU A 207 -26.01 6.83 28.81
N ARG A 208 -26.33 6.97 30.12
CA ARG A 208 -25.33 7.12 31.18
C ARG A 208 -25.55 6.07 32.27
N PRO A 209 -24.48 5.65 32.99
CA PRO A 209 -24.67 4.93 34.25
C PRO A 209 -25.56 5.72 35.20
N GLY A 210 -26.55 5.08 35.82
CA GLY A 210 -27.56 5.67 36.67
C GLY A 210 -28.87 6.07 35.97
N ASP A 211 -28.93 6.04 34.65
CA ASP A 211 -30.19 6.25 33.94
C ASP A 211 -31.16 5.07 34.16
N TRP A 212 -32.42 5.40 34.39
CA TRP A 212 -33.46 4.37 34.30
C TRP A 212 -33.91 4.19 32.86
N ILE A 213 -33.85 2.95 32.37
CA ILE A 213 -34.26 2.63 31.02
C ILE A 213 -35.24 1.47 31.01
N THR A 214 -36.10 1.46 29.98
CA THR A 214 -36.97 0.33 29.68
C THR A 214 -36.69 -0.15 28.25
N VAL A 215 -36.34 -1.44 28.14
CA VAL A 215 -36.05 -2.14 26.86
C VAL A 215 -36.91 -3.40 26.80
N PRO A 216 -38.16 -3.31 26.33
CA PRO A 216 -39.12 -4.42 26.41
C PRO A 216 -38.65 -5.69 25.71
N LYS A 217 -37.99 -5.55 24.59
CA LYS A 217 -37.49 -6.69 23.78
C LYS A 217 -36.48 -7.57 24.54
N TYR A 218 -35.74 -6.99 25.49
CA TYR A 218 -34.72 -7.68 26.28
C TYR A 218 -35.16 -7.92 27.74
N GLY A 219 -36.39 -7.53 28.08
CA GLY A 219 -36.91 -7.65 29.45
C GLY A 219 -36.13 -6.80 30.46
N ALA A 220 -35.50 -5.72 30.01
CA ALA A 220 -34.79 -4.79 30.89
C ALA A 220 -35.71 -3.64 31.25
N ASP A 221 -35.91 -3.41 32.57
CA ASP A 221 -36.61 -2.26 33.13
C ASP A 221 -35.98 -1.92 34.48
N GLY A 222 -35.08 -0.91 34.50
CA GLY A 222 -34.32 -0.58 35.68
C GLY A 222 -33.13 0.34 35.42
N ASP A 223 -32.26 0.43 36.42
CA ASP A 223 -31.12 1.33 36.40
C ASP A 223 -29.91 0.77 35.66
N VAL A 224 -29.30 1.58 34.80
CA VAL A 224 -28.06 1.26 34.10
C VAL A 224 -26.90 1.27 35.12
N MET A 225 -26.28 0.13 35.31
CA MET A 225 -25.13 -0.02 36.19
C MET A 225 -23.82 0.39 35.51
N GLU A 226 -23.64 -0.09 34.27
CA GLU A 226 -22.41 0.02 33.53
C GLU A 226 -22.71 0.07 32.03
N VAL A 227 -22.01 0.95 31.32
CA VAL A 227 -21.98 1.04 29.87
C VAL A 227 -20.56 0.73 29.41
N SER A 228 -20.36 -0.47 28.87
CA SER A 228 -19.09 -0.90 28.28
C SER A 228 -19.19 -0.87 26.75
N LEU A 229 -18.06 -1.03 26.05
CA LEU A 229 -18.00 -1.05 24.58
C LEU A 229 -18.81 -2.20 23.97
N THR A 230 -18.97 -3.30 24.69
CA THR A 230 -19.64 -4.52 24.19
C THR A 230 -20.90 -4.89 24.92
N THR A 231 -21.16 -4.30 26.11
CA THR A 231 -22.30 -4.65 26.97
C THR A 231 -22.81 -3.46 27.76
N VAL A 232 -24.13 -3.40 27.93
CA VAL A 232 -24.82 -2.52 28.89
C VAL A 232 -25.49 -3.38 29.93
N LYS A 233 -25.16 -3.17 31.21
CA LYS A 233 -25.76 -3.90 32.34
C LYS A 233 -26.86 -3.05 32.97
N VAL A 234 -28.08 -3.60 33.03
CA VAL A 234 -29.25 -2.97 33.63
C VAL A 234 -29.66 -3.77 34.85
N ARG A 235 -29.80 -3.12 36.00
CA ARG A 235 -30.36 -3.72 37.21
C ARG A 235 -31.84 -3.49 37.21
N ASN A 236 -32.61 -4.55 36.99
CA ASN A 236 -34.06 -4.53 37.02
C ASN A 236 -34.61 -4.30 38.46
N TRP A 237 -35.90 -3.97 38.55
CA TRP A 237 -36.60 -3.73 39.82
C TRP A 237 -36.64 -4.97 40.73
N ASP A 238 -36.63 -6.15 40.16
CA ASP A 238 -36.53 -7.45 40.89
C ASP A 238 -35.09 -7.76 41.34
N LYS A 239 -34.13 -6.83 41.13
CA LYS A 239 -32.70 -6.94 41.41
C LYS A 239 -31.94 -7.91 40.50
N THR A 240 -32.57 -8.47 39.48
CA THR A 240 -31.87 -9.23 38.43
C THR A 240 -31.02 -8.26 37.56
N ILE A 241 -29.96 -8.79 36.92
CA ILE A 241 -29.14 -8.01 36.01
C ILE A 241 -29.39 -8.52 34.60
N THR A 242 -29.94 -7.65 33.76
CA THR A 242 -30.08 -7.91 32.32
C THR A 242 -28.90 -7.29 31.58
N THR A 243 -28.21 -8.07 30.74
CA THR A 243 -27.13 -7.60 29.90
C THR A 243 -27.66 -7.40 28.49
N VAL A 244 -27.62 -6.16 28.02
CA VAL A 244 -28.09 -5.75 26.69
C VAL A 244 -26.89 -5.38 25.81
N PRO A 245 -26.77 -5.93 24.59
CA PRO A 245 -25.70 -5.49 23.68
C PRO A 245 -25.95 -4.04 23.22
N PRO A 246 -24.91 -3.18 23.19
CA PRO A 246 -25.04 -1.78 22.79
C PRO A 246 -25.71 -1.59 21.43
N TYR A 247 -25.43 -2.44 20.44
CA TYR A 247 -26.05 -2.33 19.12
C TYR A 247 -27.56 -2.49 19.13
N ALA A 248 -28.10 -3.21 20.10
CA ALA A 248 -29.54 -3.38 20.25
C ALA A 248 -30.21 -2.08 20.70
N LEU A 249 -29.55 -1.29 21.55
CA LEU A 249 -30.04 0.00 22.01
C LEU A 249 -29.96 1.09 20.93
N VAL A 250 -29.04 0.93 19.95
CA VAL A 250 -28.92 1.87 18.81
C VAL A 250 -29.90 1.50 17.69
N ASN A 251 -30.12 0.19 17.43
CA ASN A 251 -30.97 -0.27 16.34
C ASN A 251 -32.44 -0.34 16.71
N ASP A 252 -32.74 -0.66 17.97
CA ASP A 252 -34.10 -0.78 18.46
C ASP A 252 -34.47 0.48 19.28
N SER A 253 -35.76 0.73 19.45
CA SER A 253 -36.22 1.80 20.34
C SER A 253 -36.15 1.37 21.81
N PHE A 254 -35.66 2.22 22.66
CA PHE A 254 -35.73 2.10 24.10
C PHE A 254 -36.21 3.40 24.74
N GLN A 255 -36.77 3.32 25.94
CA GLN A 255 -37.19 4.48 26.71
C GLN A 255 -36.10 4.81 27.72
N ASN A 256 -35.61 6.04 27.70
CA ASN A 256 -34.73 6.59 28.73
C ASN A 256 -35.56 7.58 29.57
N TRP A 257 -35.71 7.28 30.86
CA TRP A 257 -36.52 8.07 31.80
C TRP A 257 -35.76 9.23 32.42
N ARG A 258 -34.51 9.50 32.02
CA ARG A 258 -33.72 10.64 32.52
C ARG A 258 -34.50 11.96 32.42
N GLY A 259 -35.09 12.24 31.26
CA GLY A 259 -35.85 13.48 31.03
C GLY A 259 -37.07 13.65 31.97
N MET A 260 -37.66 12.57 32.48
CA MET A 260 -38.74 12.63 33.43
C MET A 260 -38.27 13.22 34.76
N PHE A 261 -37.05 12.88 35.21
CA PHE A 261 -36.48 13.43 36.44
C PHE A 261 -36.00 14.86 36.27
N GLU A 262 -35.50 15.23 35.12
CA GLU A 262 -34.98 16.58 34.83
C GLU A 262 -36.14 17.60 34.67
N ILE A 263 -37.27 17.22 34.07
CA ILE A 263 -38.35 18.14 33.70
C ILE A 263 -39.56 18.02 34.66
N GLY A 264 -39.55 17.06 35.60
CA GLY A 264 -40.64 16.86 36.54
C GLY A 264 -41.88 16.20 35.95
N GLY A 265 -41.74 15.42 34.87
CA GLY A 265 -42.81 14.59 34.29
C GLY A 265 -43.23 13.45 35.24
N ARG A 266 -44.44 12.92 35.04
CA ARG A 266 -44.90 11.73 35.77
C ARG A 266 -45.21 10.60 34.80
N ARG A 267 -44.90 9.40 35.21
CA ARG A 267 -45.27 8.16 34.47
C ARG A 267 -46.73 7.81 34.69
#